data_34681621fb5782bed29d3d060ee20761
#
_entry.id   34681621fb5782bed29d3d060ee20761
#
_cell.length_a   1.000
_cell.length_b   1.000
_cell.length_c   1.000
_cell.angle_alpha   90.00
_cell.angle_beta   90.00
_cell.angle_gamma   90.00
#
_symmetry.space_group_name_H-M   'P 1'
#
loop_
_entity.id
_entity.type
_entity.pdbx_description
1 polymer ?
#
loop_
_entity_poly.entity_id
_entity_poly.type
_entity_poly.pdbx_seq_one_letter_code
_entity_poly.pdbx_strand_id
1 'polypeptide(L)'
;FELAKDAIDFLTDEKRIGRTNIITNKLQSKEIPLRVTHNDTKLSNILFDKNTDEAVCLIDLDTVMPGALAYDFGEGLRTGITTAKEDEQDVSKIHADINRFEAFTKGFLSEVKDIITEEELEMLPLGVWMMTYENAIRLIFSSSYTASELMELCQPEMFGIFNQHDCSIRYIDFNLYYC
;
A
#
# COMPACT_ATOMS: atom_id res chain seq x y z
N PHE A 1 4.26 -17.10 22.48
CA PHE A 1 5.03 -15.92 22.96
C PHE A 1 6.36 -15.74 22.22
N GLU A 2 7.11 -16.80 21.87
CA GLU A 2 8.35 -16.70 21.09
C GLU A 2 8.08 -16.21 19.65
N LEU A 3 7.09 -16.77 18.95
CA LEU A 3 6.71 -16.34 17.59
C LEU A 3 6.26 -14.88 17.54
N ALA A 4 5.53 -14.40 18.55
CA ALA A 4 5.17 -12.99 18.67
C ALA A 4 6.39 -12.10 18.88
N LYS A 5 7.44 -12.61 19.55
CA LYS A 5 8.68 -11.89 19.76
C LYS A 5 9.40 -11.63 18.45
N ASP A 6 9.55 -12.64 17.60
CA ASP A 6 10.23 -12.50 16.31
C ASP A 6 9.51 -11.48 15.40
N ALA A 7 8.17 -11.49 15.40
CA ALA A 7 7.37 -10.51 14.69
C ALA A 7 7.54 -9.09 15.26
N ILE A 8 7.57 -8.96 16.58
CA ILE A 8 7.82 -7.68 17.26
C ILE A 8 9.24 -7.19 16.96
N ASP A 9 10.25 -8.05 17.07
CA ASP A 9 11.65 -7.71 16.78
C ASP A 9 11.80 -7.26 15.31
N PHE A 10 11.11 -7.93 14.37
CA PHE A 10 11.07 -7.53 12.97
C PHE A 10 10.46 -6.14 12.78
N LEU A 11 9.32 -5.86 13.40
CA LEU A 11 8.63 -4.57 13.27
C LEU A 11 9.34 -3.44 14.02
N THR A 12 10.04 -3.74 15.10
CA THR A 12 10.76 -2.74 15.90
C THR A 12 12.22 -2.51 15.48
N ASP A 13 12.64 -3.10 14.35
CA ASP A 13 13.94 -2.82 13.76
C ASP A 13 14.12 -1.31 13.47
N GLU A 14 15.24 -0.75 13.89
CA GLU A 14 15.49 0.70 13.82
C GLU A 14 15.38 1.29 12.41
N LYS A 15 15.78 0.52 11.38
CA LYS A 15 15.67 0.97 9.98
C LYS A 15 14.23 1.07 9.53
N ARG A 16 13.35 0.16 10.01
CA ARG A 16 11.92 0.19 9.70
C ARG A 16 11.24 1.33 10.43
N ILE A 17 11.48 1.47 11.74
CA ILE A 17 10.95 2.58 12.53
C ILE A 17 11.39 3.92 11.94
N GLY A 18 12.65 4.06 11.51
CA GLY A 18 13.16 5.28 10.91
C GLY A 18 12.43 5.71 9.62
N ARG A 19 11.75 4.78 8.94
CA ARG A 19 10.95 5.10 7.73
C ARG A 19 9.55 5.60 8.03
N THR A 20 8.99 5.31 9.21
CA THR A 20 7.58 5.58 9.52
C THR A 20 7.21 7.06 9.53
N ASN A 21 8.17 7.94 9.81
CA ASN A 21 7.92 9.37 9.93
C ASN A 21 8.21 10.16 8.64
N ILE A 22 8.68 9.52 7.57
CA ILE A 22 9.12 10.25 6.36
C ILE A 22 7.94 11.00 5.72
N ILE A 23 6.83 10.33 5.45
CA ILE A 23 5.64 10.94 4.82
C ILE A 23 5.06 12.02 5.73
N THR A 24 4.90 11.73 7.03
CA THR A 24 4.36 12.69 7.99
C THR A 24 5.24 13.92 8.16
N ASN A 25 6.57 13.76 8.15
CA ASN A 25 7.50 14.88 8.19
C ASN A 25 7.37 15.76 6.93
N LYS A 26 7.24 15.15 5.74
CA LYS A 26 7.04 15.88 4.49
C LYS A 26 5.70 16.62 4.44
N LEU A 27 4.64 16.06 5.04
CA LEU A 27 3.37 16.78 5.22
C LEU A 27 3.52 17.97 6.16
N GLN A 28 4.22 17.79 7.29
CA GLN A 28 4.45 18.87 8.27
C GLN A 28 5.34 19.98 7.73
N SER A 29 6.37 19.65 6.98
CA SER A 29 7.24 20.62 6.30
C SER A 29 6.58 21.26 5.06
N LYS A 30 5.42 20.75 4.62
CA LYS A 30 4.71 21.16 3.40
C LYS A 30 5.48 20.88 2.11
N GLU A 31 6.41 19.94 2.14
CA GLU A 31 7.09 19.45 0.93
C GLU A 31 6.10 18.67 0.05
N ILE A 32 5.15 17.96 0.66
CA ILE A 32 4.00 17.38 -0.03
C ILE A 32 2.71 18.00 0.48
N PRO A 33 1.71 18.22 -0.39
CA PRO A 33 0.44 18.82 0.01
C PRO A 33 -0.46 17.81 0.73
N LEU A 34 -1.39 18.30 1.54
CA LEU A 34 -2.54 17.53 1.99
C LEU A 34 -3.53 17.41 0.84
N ARG A 35 -3.96 16.17 0.56
CA ARG A 35 -5.01 15.84 -0.40
C ARG A 35 -6.27 15.37 0.35
N VAL A 36 -7.40 15.34 -0.34
CA VAL A 36 -8.56 14.58 0.14
C VAL A 36 -8.28 13.12 -0.19
N THR A 37 -8.10 12.29 0.83
CA THR A 37 -7.79 10.87 0.70
C THR A 37 -8.92 10.03 1.26
N HIS A 38 -9.11 8.85 0.70
CA HIS A 38 -10.09 7.88 1.15
C HIS A 38 -9.62 7.13 2.41
N ASN A 39 -8.32 6.80 2.46
CA ASN A 39 -7.62 6.07 3.53
C ASN A 39 -8.09 4.62 3.79
N ASP A 40 -8.95 4.08 2.91
CA ASP A 40 -9.34 2.67 2.89
C ASP A 40 -9.68 2.24 1.46
N THR A 41 -8.74 2.44 0.53
CA THR A 41 -8.90 2.23 -0.92
C THR A 41 -8.80 0.76 -1.35
N LYS A 42 -9.11 -0.16 -0.45
CA LYS A 42 -9.14 -1.59 -0.77
C LYS A 42 -10.17 -1.92 -1.86
N LEU A 43 -9.88 -2.93 -2.66
CA LEU A 43 -10.71 -3.32 -3.80
C LEU A 43 -12.15 -3.66 -3.39
N SER A 44 -12.37 -4.19 -2.18
CA SER A 44 -13.71 -4.50 -1.65
C SER A 44 -14.57 -3.26 -1.39
N ASN A 45 -14.01 -2.05 -1.36
CA ASN A 45 -14.72 -0.78 -1.24
C ASN A 45 -15.09 -0.17 -2.59
N ILE A 46 -14.90 -0.91 -3.68
CA ILE A 46 -15.32 -0.52 -5.03
C ILE A 46 -16.44 -1.45 -5.48
N LEU A 47 -17.58 -0.88 -5.85
CA LEU A 47 -18.66 -1.63 -6.47
C LEU A 47 -18.44 -1.68 -7.98
N PHE A 48 -18.59 -2.87 -8.55
CA PHE A 48 -18.50 -3.11 -9.98
C PHE A 48 -19.83 -3.52 -10.56
N ASP A 49 -20.13 -3.08 -11.81
CA ASP A 49 -21.24 -3.62 -12.56
C ASP A 49 -20.93 -5.08 -12.94
N LYS A 50 -21.82 -5.98 -12.56
CA LYS A 50 -21.59 -7.43 -12.71
C LYS A 50 -21.61 -7.92 -14.16
N ASN A 51 -22.06 -7.10 -15.13
CA ASN A 51 -22.13 -7.48 -16.53
C ASN A 51 -20.99 -6.88 -17.36
N THR A 52 -20.46 -5.72 -16.93
CA THR A 52 -19.41 -4.97 -17.66
C THR A 52 -18.07 -4.98 -16.95
N ASP A 53 -18.04 -5.38 -15.66
CA ASP A 53 -16.87 -5.28 -14.77
C ASP A 53 -16.35 -3.84 -14.61
N GLU A 54 -17.17 -2.85 -14.95
CA GLU A 54 -16.82 -1.44 -14.76
C GLU A 54 -17.04 -1.00 -13.30
N ALA A 55 -16.12 -0.20 -12.78
CA ALA A 55 -16.26 0.41 -11.47
C ALA A 55 -17.41 1.44 -11.48
N VAL A 56 -18.37 1.29 -10.58
CA VAL A 56 -19.60 2.10 -10.54
C VAL A 56 -19.58 3.08 -9.36
N CYS A 57 -19.08 2.65 -8.21
CA CYS A 57 -19.18 3.43 -6.98
C CYS A 57 -18.09 3.06 -5.99
N LEU A 58 -17.56 4.06 -5.33
CA LEU A 58 -16.69 3.92 -4.17
C LEU A 58 -17.58 4.03 -2.91
N ILE A 59 -17.37 3.14 -1.95
CA ILE A 59 -18.14 3.05 -0.70
C ILE A 59 -17.22 3.11 0.52
N ASP A 60 -17.79 3.12 1.73
CA ASP A 60 -17.07 3.16 2.99
C ASP A 60 -16.27 4.46 3.18
N LEU A 61 -16.98 5.59 3.09
CA LEU A 61 -16.40 6.94 3.05
C LEU A 61 -16.15 7.55 4.45
N ASP A 62 -16.28 6.79 5.52
CA ASP A 62 -16.13 7.28 6.90
C ASP A 62 -14.67 7.62 7.27
N THR A 63 -13.71 7.10 6.50
CA THR A 63 -12.27 7.39 6.63
C THR A 63 -11.78 8.55 5.76
N VAL A 64 -12.67 9.16 4.96
CA VAL A 64 -12.28 10.28 4.07
C VAL A 64 -11.86 11.50 4.89
N MET A 65 -10.60 11.89 4.73
CA MET A 65 -10.01 13.03 5.44
C MET A 65 -8.80 13.60 4.68
N PRO A 66 -8.27 14.77 5.09
CA PRO A 66 -7.00 15.24 4.55
C PRO A 66 -5.85 14.29 4.90
N GLY A 67 -5.08 13.88 3.88
CA GLY A 67 -3.98 12.93 4.04
C GLY A 67 -2.94 13.04 2.92
N ALA A 68 -2.01 12.09 2.87
CA ALA A 68 -1.04 11.95 1.80
C ALA A 68 -1.57 11.04 0.70
N LEU A 69 -1.44 11.45 -0.56
CA LEU A 69 -1.83 10.65 -1.72
C LEU A 69 -1.20 9.24 -1.71
N ALA A 70 0.03 9.14 -1.15
CA ALA A 70 0.75 7.88 -1.03
C ALA A 70 0.02 6.83 -0.19
N TYR A 71 -0.83 7.22 0.75
CA TYR A 71 -1.59 6.25 1.56
C TYR A 71 -2.70 5.59 0.75
N ASP A 72 -3.44 6.35 -0.06
CA ASP A 72 -4.46 5.80 -0.95
C ASP A 72 -3.85 4.88 -2.01
N PHE A 73 -2.75 5.30 -2.62
CA PHE A 73 -2.00 4.45 -3.53
C PHE A 73 -1.52 3.17 -2.85
N GLY A 74 -0.96 3.31 -1.65
CA GLY A 74 -0.39 2.21 -0.87
C GLY A 74 -1.43 1.15 -0.49
N GLU A 75 -2.58 1.59 0.02
CA GLU A 75 -3.65 0.69 0.44
C GLU A 75 -4.30 -0.03 -0.75
N GLY A 76 -4.61 0.71 -1.81
CA GLY A 76 -5.18 0.14 -3.02
C GLY A 76 -4.25 -0.87 -3.70
N LEU A 77 -2.96 -0.54 -3.78
CA LEU A 77 -1.97 -1.45 -4.36
C LEU A 77 -1.77 -2.68 -3.47
N ARG A 78 -1.58 -2.51 -2.16
CA ARG A 78 -1.39 -3.62 -1.21
C ARG A 78 -2.49 -4.68 -1.34
N THR A 79 -3.74 -4.26 -1.45
CA THR A 79 -4.89 -5.16 -1.55
C THR A 79 -5.16 -5.65 -2.97
N GLY A 80 -4.79 -4.86 -3.98
CA GLY A 80 -5.09 -5.13 -5.40
C GLY A 80 -4.10 -6.03 -6.12
N ILE A 81 -2.84 -6.13 -5.67
CA ILE A 81 -1.79 -6.87 -6.41
C ILE A 81 -1.81 -8.38 -6.17
N THR A 82 -2.52 -8.87 -5.17
CA THR A 82 -2.63 -10.30 -4.89
C THR A 82 -3.95 -10.89 -5.39
N THR A 83 -3.93 -12.16 -5.76
CA THR A 83 -5.13 -12.96 -6.04
C THR A 83 -5.64 -13.67 -4.79
N ALA A 84 -4.83 -13.72 -3.74
CA ALA A 84 -5.21 -14.33 -2.48
C ALA A 84 -6.32 -13.51 -1.80
N LYS A 85 -7.13 -14.18 -1.01
CA LYS A 85 -8.09 -13.51 -0.14
C LYS A 85 -7.36 -12.80 0.99
N GLU A 86 -7.97 -11.76 1.56
CA GLU A 86 -7.41 -11.01 2.68
C GLU A 86 -7.20 -11.87 3.93
N ASP A 87 -7.98 -12.93 4.08
CA ASP A 87 -7.93 -13.91 5.19
C ASP A 87 -7.24 -15.25 4.79
N GLU A 88 -6.46 -15.28 3.68
CA GLU A 88 -5.75 -16.48 3.24
C GLU A 88 -4.68 -16.89 4.27
N GLN A 89 -4.80 -18.10 4.78
CA GLN A 89 -3.89 -18.66 5.77
C GLN A 89 -2.71 -19.42 5.14
N ASP A 90 -2.83 -19.80 3.88
CA ASP A 90 -1.77 -20.49 3.15
C ASP A 90 -0.88 -19.48 2.43
N VAL A 91 0.23 -19.13 3.05
CA VAL A 91 1.21 -18.16 2.58
C VAL A 91 1.73 -18.48 1.18
N SER A 92 1.83 -19.78 0.84
CA SER A 92 2.28 -20.21 -0.47
C SER A 92 1.37 -19.77 -1.62
N LYS A 93 0.16 -19.27 -1.32
CA LYS A 93 -0.80 -18.72 -2.28
C LYS A 93 -0.77 -17.19 -2.37
N ILE A 94 -0.06 -16.52 -1.45
CA ILE A 94 0.02 -15.06 -1.42
C ILE A 94 1.18 -14.63 -2.29
N HIS A 95 0.89 -14.21 -3.51
CA HIS A 95 1.89 -13.72 -4.47
C HIS A 95 1.49 -12.38 -5.03
N ALA A 96 2.46 -11.50 -5.18
CA ALA A 96 2.26 -10.25 -5.92
C ALA A 96 2.26 -10.52 -7.44
N ASP A 97 1.21 -10.08 -8.12
CA ASP A 97 1.09 -10.19 -9.57
C ASP A 97 1.58 -8.89 -10.21
N ILE A 98 2.66 -8.98 -10.99
CA ILE A 98 3.28 -7.82 -11.65
C ILE A 98 2.33 -7.16 -12.67
N ASN A 99 1.46 -7.91 -13.32
CA ASN A 99 0.51 -7.34 -14.28
C ASN A 99 -0.56 -6.51 -13.55
N ARG A 100 -0.99 -6.95 -12.36
CA ARG A 100 -1.90 -6.18 -11.50
C ARG A 100 -1.22 -4.92 -10.96
N PHE A 101 0.04 -5.04 -10.56
CA PHE A 101 0.84 -3.89 -10.14
C PHE A 101 0.91 -2.84 -11.26
N GLU A 102 1.25 -3.24 -12.48
CA GLU A 102 1.31 -2.34 -13.62
C GLU A 102 -0.04 -1.71 -13.94
N ALA A 103 -1.09 -2.52 -13.98
CA ALA A 103 -2.44 -2.05 -14.30
C ALA A 103 -2.93 -1.02 -13.28
N PHE A 104 -2.78 -1.33 -11.97
CA PHE A 104 -3.17 -0.41 -10.89
C PHE A 104 -2.36 0.88 -10.96
N THR A 105 -1.03 0.78 -11.07
CA THR A 105 -0.14 1.94 -11.08
C THR A 105 -0.44 2.85 -12.28
N LYS A 106 -0.62 2.28 -13.48
CA LYS A 106 -1.00 3.04 -14.68
C LYS A 106 -2.35 3.72 -14.51
N GLY A 107 -3.35 3.00 -14.00
CA GLY A 107 -4.68 3.56 -13.77
C GLY A 107 -4.63 4.71 -12.76
N PHE A 108 -3.99 4.50 -11.61
CA PHE A 108 -3.87 5.54 -10.59
C PHE A 108 -3.15 6.79 -11.11
N LEU A 109 -2.00 6.61 -11.74
CA LEU A 109 -1.20 7.72 -12.26
C LEU A 109 -1.90 8.46 -13.40
N SER A 110 -2.70 7.78 -14.24
CA SER A 110 -3.48 8.44 -15.28
C SER A 110 -4.47 9.46 -14.74
N GLU A 111 -5.04 9.20 -13.55
CA GLU A 111 -6.02 10.08 -12.91
C GLU A 111 -5.38 11.25 -12.16
N VAL A 112 -4.19 11.04 -11.59
CA VAL A 112 -3.54 12.06 -10.74
C VAL A 112 -2.43 12.83 -11.45
N LYS A 113 -2.08 12.50 -12.70
CA LYS A 113 -0.95 13.08 -13.46
C LYS A 113 -0.91 14.60 -13.49
N ASP A 114 -2.07 15.25 -13.52
CA ASP A 114 -2.19 16.71 -13.64
C ASP A 114 -2.10 17.43 -12.28
N ILE A 115 -2.10 16.67 -11.18
CA ILE A 115 -2.12 17.23 -9.83
C ILE A 115 -1.00 16.73 -8.93
N ILE A 116 -0.41 15.57 -9.23
CA ILE A 116 0.65 14.96 -8.43
C ILE A 116 1.95 15.78 -8.58
N THR A 117 2.64 16.02 -7.46
CA THR A 117 3.98 16.63 -7.48
C THR A 117 5.05 15.56 -7.62
N GLU A 118 6.28 15.96 -7.97
CA GLU A 118 7.40 15.04 -8.06
C GLU A 118 7.71 14.41 -6.68
N GLU A 119 7.62 15.21 -5.63
CA GLU A 119 7.82 14.76 -4.25
C GLU A 119 6.74 13.75 -3.81
N GLU A 120 5.48 13.94 -4.22
CA GLU A 120 4.41 12.96 -3.97
C GLU A 120 4.65 11.66 -4.74
N LEU A 121 5.08 11.75 -6.00
CA LEU A 121 5.42 10.58 -6.82
C LEU A 121 6.52 9.75 -6.19
N GLU A 122 7.55 10.38 -5.64
CA GLU A 122 8.63 9.71 -4.90
C GLU A 122 8.15 9.01 -3.62
N MET A 123 7.04 9.45 -3.04
CA MET A 123 6.49 8.86 -1.82
C MET A 123 5.57 7.67 -2.08
N LEU A 124 5.12 7.43 -3.32
CA LEU A 124 4.19 6.33 -3.62
C LEU A 124 4.71 4.95 -3.17
N PRO A 125 5.98 4.56 -3.47
CA PRO A 125 6.52 3.28 -3.01
C PRO A 125 6.57 3.19 -1.48
N LEU A 126 6.91 4.30 -0.82
CA LEU A 126 6.92 4.35 0.63
C LEU A 126 5.52 4.22 1.22
N GLY A 127 4.50 4.75 0.54
CA GLY A 127 3.10 4.58 0.91
C GLY A 127 2.69 3.11 0.96
N VAL A 128 3.05 2.32 -0.06
CA VAL A 128 2.76 0.87 -0.09
C VAL A 128 3.42 0.15 1.08
N TRP A 129 4.70 0.45 1.29
CA TRP A 129 5.43 -0.09 2.43
C TRP A 129 4.77 0.30 3.76
N MET A 130 4.37 1.56 3.90
CA MET A 130 3.78 2.09 5.13
C MET A 130 2.43 1.45 5.45
N MET A 131 1.55 1.31 4.45
CA MET A 131 0.25 0.67 4.64
C MET A 131 0.38 -0.82 4.98
N THR A 132 1.35 -1.51 4.38
CA THR A 132 1.66 -2.90 4.73
C THR A 132 2.19 -3.01 6.16
N TYR A 133 3.08 -2.11 6.55
CA TYR A 133 3.68 -2.08 7.88
C TYR A 133 2.64 -1.75 8.97
N GLU A 134 1.75 -0.79 8.71
CA GLU A 134 0.68 -0.42 9.63
C GLU A 134 -0.30 -1.59 9.84
N ASN A 135 -0.70 -2.28 8.78
CA ASN A 135 -1.56 -3.45 8.89
C ASN A 135 -0.90 -4.58 9.68
N ALA A 136 0.39 -4.83 9.48
CA ALA A 136 1.13 -5.81 10.27
C ALA A 136 1.12 -5.47 11.77
N ILE A 137 1.30 -4.19 12.12
CA ILE A 137 1.19 -3.72 13.52
C ILE A 137 -0.23 -3.94 14.06
N ARG A 138 -1.25 -3.54 13.31
CA ARG A 138 -2.67 -3.71 13.72
C ARG A 138 -3.00 -5.17 14.03
N LEU A 139 -2.51 -6.10 13.21
CA LEU A 139 -2.73 -7.53 13.40
C LEU A 139 -2.06 -8.05 14.67
N ILE A 140 -0.85 -7.62 15.01
CA ILE A 140 -0.17 -7.99 16.26
C ILE A 140 -0.96 -7.52 17.48
N PHE A 141 -1.55 -6.34 17.43
CA PHE A 141 -2.31 -5.79 18.55
C PHE A 141 -3.78 -6.25 18.60
N SER A 142 -4.33 -6.76 17.50
CA SER A 142 -5.64 -7.38 17.52
C SER A 142 -5.50 -8.80 18.06
N SER A 143 -6.00 -9.06 19.27
CA SER A 143 -5.91 -10.34 19.97
C SER A 143 -6.57 -11.54 19.25
N SER A 144 -6.90 -11.41 17.98
CA SER A 144 -7.61 -12.38 17.15
C SER A 144 -6.68 -13.26 16.30
N TYR A 145 -5.41 -12.89 16.14
CA TYR A 145 -4.46 -13.61 15.30
C TYR A 145 -3.40 -14.33 16.10
N THR A 146 -3.02 -15.52 15.65
CA THR A 146 -1.90 -16.26 16.21
C THR A 146 -0.57 -15.65 15.73
N ALA A 147 0.51 -15.86 16.48
CA ALA A 147 1.82 -15.34 16.11
C ALA A 147 2.33 -15.87 14.75
N SER A 148 1.87 -17.06 14.31
CA SER A 148 2.20 -17.61 12.99
C SER A 148 1.53 -16.84 11.86
N GLU A 149 0.26 -16.46 12.00
CA GLU A 149 -0.46 -15.63 11.02
C GLU A 149 0.17 -14.25 10.86
N LEU A 150 0.74 -13.71 11.96
CA LEU A 150 1.44 -12.43 11.95
C LEU A 150 2.78 -12.48 11.20
N MET A 151 3.56 -13.53 11.39
CA MET A 151 4.81 -13.76 10.66
C MET A 151 4.56 -13.90 9.16
N GLU A 152 3.45 -14.49 8.78
CA GLU A 152 3.03 -14.74 7.42
C GLU A 152 2.63 -13.45 6.68
N LEU A 153 1.92 -12.55 7.36
CA LEU A 153 1.53 -11.25 6.82
C LEU A 153 2.71 -10.25 6.71
N CYS A 154 3.74 -10.44 7.53
CA CYS A 154 4.97 -9.67 7.51
C CYS A 154 6.02 -10.23 6.54
N GLN A 155 5.62 -10.92 5.46
CA GLN A 155 6.57 -11.59 4.57
C GLN A 155 7.67 -10.66 4.05
N PRO A 156 8.94 -11.07 4.18
CA PRO A 156 10.08 -10.32 3.64
C PRO A 156 9.94 -10.05 2.14
N GLU A 157 9.22 -10.91 1.42
CA GLU A 157 9.00 -10.85 -0.03
C GLU A 157 8.10 -9.67 -0.42
N MET A 158 7.02 -9.40 0.33
CA MET A 158 6.21 -8.20 0.12
C MET A 158 7.03 -6.93 0.33
N PHE A 159 7.87 -6.89 1.38
CA PHE A 159 8.80 -5.79 1.61
C PHE A 159 9.97 -5.79 0.63
N GLY A 160 10.40 -6.96 0.14
CA GLY A 160 11.50 -7.12 -0.81
C GLY A 160 11.16 -6.60 -2.20
N ILE A 161 9.95 -6.82 -2.69
CA ILE A 161 9.48 -6.29 -3.97
C ILE A 161 9.57 -4.77 -3.99
N PHE A 162 9.17 -4.10 -2.90
CA PHE A 162 9.22 -2.65 -2.82
C PHE A 162 10.61 -2.07 -2.55
N ASN A 163 11.54 -2.85 -1.95
CA ASN A 163 12.93 -2.42 -1.77
C ASN A 163 13.78 -2.58 -3.04
N GLN A 164 13.47 -3.58 -3.89
CA GLN A 164 14.23 -3.81 -5.14
C GLN A 164 13.72 -2.97 -6.31
N HIS A 165 12.48 -2.47 -6.24
CA HIS A 165 11.81 -1.75 -7.32
C HIS A 165 11.53 -0.27 -7.01
N ASP A 166 12.27 0.36 -6.09
CA ASP A 166 12.22 1.82 -5.92
C ASP A 166 12.47 2.59 -7.23
N CYS A 167 13.13 1.94 -8.21
CA CYS A 167 13.31 2.46 -9.56
C CYS A 167 12.16 2.13 -10.52
N SER A 168 11.29 1.14 -10.21
CA SER A 168 10.35 0.60 -11.19
C SER A 168 9.13 1.49 -11.41
N ILE A 169 8.68 2.22 -10.40
CA ILE A 169 7.59 3.19 -10.58
C ILE A 169 8.05 4.31 -11.51
N ARG A 170 9.27 4.80 -11.38
CA ARG A 170 9.85 5.75 -12.33
C ARG A 170 10.04 5.16 -13.73
N TYR A 171 10.33 3.87 -13.85
CA TYR A 171 10.61 3.24 -15.15
C TYR A 171 9.34 2.89 -15.93
N ILE A 172 8.23 2.64 -15.23
CA ILE A 172 6.95 2.29 -15.89
C ILE A 172 6.32 3.51 -16.56
N ASP A 173 6.59 4.74 -16.12
CA ASP A 173 5.73 5.86 -16.49
C ASP A 173 6.34 7.06 -17.18
N PHE A 174 7.59 7.39 -16.96
CA PHE A 174 8.14 8.60 -17.58
C PHE A 174 8.35 8.49 -19.09
N ASN A 175 8.50 7.27 -19.63
CA ASN A 175 8.66 7.08 -21.07
C ASN A 175 7.34 6.91 -21.85
N LEU A 176 6.20 6.75 -21.16
CA LEU A 176 4.90 6.56 -21.82
C LEU A 176 4.04 7.83 -21.87
N TYR A 177 4.35 8.85 -21.09
CA TYR A 177 3.54 10.07 -20.97
C TYR A 177 4.23 11.35 -21.46
N TYR A 178 5.51 11.28 -21.86
CA TYR A 178 6.27 12.41 -22.39
C TYR A 178 6.83 12.18 -23.81
N CYS A 179 6.25 11.23 -24.55
CA CYS A 179 6.44 11.12 -26.01
C CYS A 179 5.24 11.63 -26.75
#